data_3312e92e4618437bc9a912ab920cecca
#
_entry.id   3312e92e4618437bc9a912ab920cecca
#
_cell.length_a   1.000
_cell.length_b   1.000
_cell.length_c   1.000
_cell.angle_alpha   90.00
_cell.angle_beta   90.00
_cell.angle_gamma   90.00
#
_symmetry.space_group_name_H-M   'P 1'
#
loop_
_entity.id
_entity.type
_entity.pdbx_description
1 polymer ?
#
loop_
_entity_poly.entity_id
_entity_poly.type
_entity_poly.pdbx_seq_one_letter_code
_entity_poly.pdbx_strand_id
1 'polypeptide(L)'
;MNKIQKYAYKTMLAMKNPLKSVDTVYPLTFDKISNESGYYFGVKNSLWLTDEMETRLNQCSYYLHTRDKSSLGGRAIDIDLKNPITGLAMTGSSSGTAINVFLGINDIGIGTDGGGSVLAPAISLNLFSLIDSVLFRE
;
A
#
# COMPACT_ATOMS: atom_id res chain seq x y z
N MET A 1 -2.28 9.28 21.55
CA MET A 1 -3.29 8.70 20.63
C MET A 1 -3.24 7.19 20.76
N ASN A 2 -4.37 6.56 21.09
CA ASN A 2 -4.41 5.09 21.14
C ASN A 2 -4.48 4.48 19.73
N LYS A 3 -4.42 3.16 19.65
CA LYS A 3 -4.40 2.47 18.36
C LYS A 3 -5.66 2.73 17.54
N ILE A 4 -6.83 2.71 18.16
CA ILE A 4 -8.10 2.96 17.48
C ILE A 4 -8.11 4.36 16.85
N GLN A 5 -7.70 5.37 17.60
CA GLN A 5 -7.60 6.74 17.08
C GLN A 5 -6.59 6.86 15.95
N LYS A 6 -5.44 6.19 16.09
CA LYS A 6 -4.40 6.17 15.07
C LYS A 6 -4.91 5.56 13.76
N TYR A 7 -5.66 4.45 13.84
CA TYR A 7 -6.18 3.79 12.65
C TYR A 7 -7.36 4.54 12.03
N ALA A 8 -8.18 5.18 12.85
CA ALA A 8 -9.20 6.11 12.33
C ALA A 8 -8.54 7.25 11.53
N TYR A 9 -7.42 7.78 12.03
CA TYR A 9 -6.66 8.82 11.32
C TYR A 9 -6.08 8.29 10.00
N LYS A 10 -5.56 7.07 9.98
CA LYS A 10 -5.07 6.43 8.74
C LYS A 10 -6.16 6.35 7.67
N THR A 11 -7.36 5.96 8.06
CA THR A 11 -8.50 5.88 7.15
C THR A 11 -8.94 7.26 6.67
N MET A 12 -8.98 8.24 7.56
CA MET A 12 -9.28 9.61 7.18
C MET A 12 -8.26 10.16 6.18
N LEU A 13 -6.98 9.87 6.40
CA LEU A 13 -5.91 10.29 5.50
C LEU A 13 -6.05 9.63 4.12
N ALA A 14 -6.41 8.34 4.08
CA ALA A 14 -6.68 7.64 2.84
C ALA A 14 -7.84 8.28 2.07
N MET A 15 -8.90 8.65 2.77
CA MET A 15 -10.06 9.30 2.16
C MET A 15 -9.74 10.69 1.64
N LYS A 16 -8.90 11.45 2.34
CA LYS A 16 -8.40 12.75 1.87
C LYS A 16 -7.52 12.60 0.65
N ASN A 17 -6.77 11.52 0.58
CA ASN A 17 -5.90 11.19 -0.56
C ASN A 17 -5.01 12.38 -0.97
N PRO A 18 -4.19 12.92 -0.06
CA PRO A 18 -3.51 14.20 -0.28
C PRO A 18 -2.50 14.18 -1.41
N LEU A 19 -1.87 13.03 -1.67
CA LEU A 19 -0.89 12.86 -2.75
C LEU A 19 -1.46 12.09 -3.93
N LYS A 20 -2.77 11.83 -3.93
CA LYS A 20 -3.48 11.12 -5.01
C LYS A 20 -2.93 9.72 -5.28
N SER A 21 -2.38 9.11 -4.25
CA SER A 21 -1.75 7.78 -4.30
C SER A 21 -2.71 6.63 -4.03
N VAL A 22 -3.91 6.92 -3.57
CA VAL A 22 -4.97 5.93 -3.29
C VAL A 22 -5.91 5.86 -4.49
N ASP A 23 -6.13 4.67 -5.01
CA ASP A 23 -7.12 4.42 -6.06
C ASP A 23 -8.51 4.17 -5.46
N THR A 24 -8.57 3.28 -4.47
CA THR A 24 -9.82 2.95 -3.76
C THR A 24 -9.52 2.80 -2.27
N VAL A 25 -10.37 3.34 -1.42
CA VAL A 25 -10.30 3.13 0.02
C VAL A 25 -11.48 2.28 0.49
N TYR A 26 -11.22 1.39 1.47
CA TYR A 26 -12.24 0.55 2.10
C TYR A 26 -12.40 1.01 3.55
N PRO A 27 -13.23 2.01 3.83
CA PRO A 27 -13.28 2.62 5.15
C PRO A 27 -13.86 1.70 6.22
N LEU A 28 -14.71 0.75 5.84
CA LEU A 28 -15.29 -0.20 6.79
C LEU A 28 -14.27 -1.21 7.33
N THR A 29 -13.09 -1.29 6.74
CA THR A 29 -12.00 -2.11 7.26
C THR A 29 -11.62 -1.68 8.68
N PHE A 30 -11.88 -0.43 9.03
CA PHE A 30 -11.67 0.07 10.39
C PHE A 30 -12.40 -0.75 11.46
N ASP A 31 -13.54 -1.35 11.12
CA ASP A 31 -14.31 -2.18 12.06
C ASP A 31 -13.55 -3.41 12.53
N LYS A 32 -12.51 -3.81 11.80
CA LYS A 32 -11.68 -4.98 12.14
C LYS A 32 -10.48 -4.62 13.00
N ILE A 33 -10.29 -3.36 13.35
CA ILE A 33 -9.18 -2.88 14.15
C ILE A 33 -9.59 -2.81 15.60
N SER A 34 -8.76 -3.35 16.49
CA SER A 34 -8.92 -3.24 17.94
C SER A 34 -7.63 -2.69 18.56
N ASN A 35 -7.68 -2.40 19.86
CA ASN A 35 -6.47 -1.94 20.54
C ASN A 35 -5.37 -3.02 20.64
N GLU A 36 -5.75 -4.29 20.55
CA GLU A 36 -4.84 -5.43 20.65
C GLU A 36 -4.43 -6.01 19.30
N SER A 37 -5.21 -5.78 18.24
CA SER A 37 -5.04 -6.51 17.00
C SER A 37 -5.52 -5.69 15.80
N GLY A 38 -4.97 -6.04 14.65
CA GLY A 38 -5.35 -5.50 13.36
C GLY A 38 -4.33 -4.53 12.78
N TYR A 39 -4.06 -4.71 11.50
CA TYR A 39 -3.17 -3.86 10.72
C TYR A 39 -3.77 -3.64 9.35
N TYR A 40 -3.37 -2.58 8.68
CA TYR A 40 -3.81 -2.27 7.33
C TYR A 40 -2.78 -2.69 6.29
N PHE A 41 -3.24 -3.29 5.19
CA PHE A 41 -2.41 -3.41 4.01
C PHE A 41 -3.06 -2.74 2.82
N GLY A 42 -2.24 -2.23 1.92
CA GLY A 42 -2.64 -1.76 0.61
C GLY A 42 -2.16 -2.71 -0.46
N VAL A 43 -2.86 -2.74 -1.57
CA VAL A 43 -2.49 -3.58 -2.71
C VAL A 43 -2.44 -2.73 -3.98
N LYS A 44 -1.41 -2.93 -4.79
CA LYS A 44 -1.30 -2.29 -6.11
C LYS A 44 -2.56 -2.57 -6.92
N ASN A 45 -3.15 -1.55 -7.52
CA ASN A 45 -4.45 -1.66 -8.18
C ASN A 45 -4.46 -2.67 -9.34
N SER A 46 -3.31 -2.93 -9.94
CA SER A 46 -3.18 -3.91 -11.03
C SER A 46 -2.94 -5.34 -10.55
N LEU A 47 -2.72 -5.55 -9.23
CA LEU A 47 -2.49 -6.87 -8.68
C LEU A 47 -3.83 -7.56 -8.41
N TRP A 48 -3.97 -8.80 -8.87
CA TRP A 48 -5.13 -9.62 -8.55
C TRP A 48 -4.95 -10.24 -7.15
N LEU A 49 -5.74 -9.76 -6.20
CA LEU A 49 -5.74 -10.30 -4.85
C LEU A 49 -6.75 -11.45 -4.80
N THR A 50 -6.25 -12.68 -4.69
CA THR A 50 -7.11 -13.86 -4.60
C THR A 50 -7.69 -13.99 -3.18
N ASP A 51 -8.81 -14.73 -3.06
CA ASP A 51 -9.42 -15.00 -1.75
C ASP A 51 -8.45 -15.71 -0.82
N GLU A 52 -7.61 -16.60 -1.36
CA GLU A 52 -6.60 -17.30 -0.57
C GLU A 52 -5.53 -16.35 -0.03
N MET A 53 -5.03 -15.43 -0.84
CA MET A 53 -4.07 -14.43 -0.39
C MET A 53 -4.67 -13.57 0.71
N GLU A 54 -5.88 -13.09 0.53
CA GLU A 54 -6.57 -12.27 1.52
C GLU A 54 -6.80 -13.05 2.81
N THR A 55 -7.22 -14.31 2.71
CA THR A 55 -7.43 -15.17 3.88
C THR A 55 -6.15 -15.33 4.68
N ARG A 56 -5.01 -15.57 4.02
CA ARG A 56 -3.71 -15.69 4.69
C ARG A 56 -3.32 -14.41 5.40
N LEU A 57 -3.53 -13.27 4.78
CA LEU A 57 -3.25 -11.97 5.39
C LEU A 57 -4.16 -11.73 6.60
N ASN A 58 -5.44 -12.05 6.48
CA ASN A 58 -6.41 -11.91 7.56
C ASN A 58 -6.06 -12.79 8.76
N GLN A 59 -5.53 -13.99 8.52
CA GLN A 59 -5.05 -14.87 9.58
C GLN A 59 -3.89 -14.27 10.38
N CYS A 60 -3.14 -13.35 9.76
CA CYS A 60 -2.08 -12.59 10.41
C CYS A 60 -2.58 -11.22 10.92
N SER A 61 -3.88 -11.00 10.92
CA SER A 61 -4.52 -9.73 11.36
C SER A 61 -4.19 -8.55 10.46
N TYR A 62 -3.86 -8.79 9.21
CA TYR A 62 -3.74 -7.75 8.19
C TYR A 62 -5.00 -7.72 7.34
N TYR A 63 -5.57 -6.53 7.17
CA TYR A 63 -6.85 -6.34 6.49
C TYR A 63 -6.72 -5.34 5.35
N LEU A 64 -7.39 -5.62 4.24
CA LEU A 64 -7.33 -4.76 3.05
C LEU A 64 -7.93 -3.39 3.34
N HIS A 65 -7.13 -2.35 3.20
CA HIS A 65 -7.52 -0.97 3.46
C HIS A 65 -7.64 -0.15 2.19
N THR A 66 -6.66 -0.27 1.28
CA THR A 66 -6.66 0.49 0.04
C THR A 66 -6.24 -0.35 -1.15
N ARG A 67 -6.73 0.03 -2.32
CA ARG A 67 -6.08 -0.28 -3.59
C ARG A 67 -5.29 0.95 -4.00
N ASP A 68 -4.05 0.75 -4.38
CA ASP A 68 -3.09 1.81 -4.54
C ASP A 68 -2.84 2.10 -6.00
N LYS A 69 -2.68 3.39 -6.33
CA LYS A 69 -2.39 3.80 -7.68
C LYS A 69 -1.05 3.23 -8.14
N SER A 70 -0.98 2.82 -9.39
CA SER A 70 0.25 2.38 -10.04
C SER A 70 0.54 3.24 -11.26
N SER A 71 1.79 3.19 -11.74
CA SER A 71 2.16 3.92 -12.94
C SER A 71 1.43 3.40 -14.17
N LEU A 72 1.14 4.29 -15.11
CA LEU A 72 0.45 3.96 -16.35
C LEU A 72 1.28 2.95 -17.16
N GLY A 73 0.63 1.83 -17.54
CA GLY A 73 1.28 0.80 -18.34
C GLY A 73 2.44 0.10 -17.65
N GLY A 74 2.52 0.13 -16.32
CA GLY A 74 3.58 -0.53 -15.57
C GLY A 74 4.95 0.13 -15.70
N ARG A 75 5.00 1.40 -16.04
CA ARG A 75 6.25 2.11 -16.29
C ARG A 75 7.09 2.29 -15.03
N ALA A 76 8.41 2.36 -15.21
CA ALA A 76 9.35 2.57 -14.11
C ALA A 76 9.25 3.95 -13.47
N ILE A 77 8.62 4.91 -14.14
CA ILE A 77 8.40 6.26 -13.63
C ILE A 77 6.91 6.58 -13.73
N ASP A 78 6.35 7.07 -12.63
CA ASP A 78 4.98 7.54 -12.56
C ASP A 78 4.98 9.08 -12.61
N ILE A 79 4.62 9.63 -13.74
CA ILE A 79 4.58 11.10 -13.94
C ILE A 79 3.36 11.74 -13.29
N ASP A 80 2.35 10.94 -12.92
CA ASP A 80 1.13 11.44 -12.28
C ASP A 80 1.26 11.57 -10.78
N LEU A 81 2.26 10.93 -10.19
CA LEU A 81 2.57 11.02 -8.76
C LEU A 81 3.93 11.64 -8.54
N LYS A 82 4.07 12.34 -7.44
CA LYS A 82 5.35 12.94 -7.04
C LYS A 82 5.90 12.22 -5.82
N ASN A 83 7.23 12.03 -5.82
CA ASN A 83 7.93 11.53 -4.64
C ASN A 83 7.81 12.59 -3.52
N PRO A 84 7.22 12.24 -2.38
CA PRO A 84 7.01 13.21 -1.30
C PRO A 84 8.29 13.72 -0.65
N ILE A 85 9.43 13.06 -0.86
CA ILE A 85 10.72 13.51 -0.34
C ILE A 85 11.36 14.51 -1.30
N THR A 86 11.38 14.20 -2.60
CA THR A 86 12.13 14.98 -3.59
C THR A 86 11.29 15.97 -4.38
N GLY A 87 9.96 15.76 -4.45
CA GLY A 87 9.06 16.54 -5.31
C GLY A 87 9.16 16.20 -6.79
N LEU A 88 10.02 15.26 -7.17
CA LEU A 88 10.18 14.81 -8.55
C LEU A 88 9.19 13.68 -8.85
N ALA A 89 9.11 13.27 -10.12
CA ALA A 89 8.26 12.16 -10.53
C ALA A 89 8.58 10.91 -9.70
N MET A 90 7.52 10.18 -9.30
CA MET A 90 7.68 9.00 -8.45
C MET A 90 8.21 7.82 -9.25
N THR A 91 8.99 6.98 -8.59
CA THR A 91 9.43 5.70 -9.14
C THR A 91 8.25 4.72 -9.15
N GLY A 92 8.10 3.99 -10.24
CA GLY A 92 7.03 3.00 -10.42
C GLY A 92 7.58 1.58 -10.55
N SER A 93 6.70 0.66 -10.80
CA SER A 93 5.25 0.83 -11.08
C SER A 93 4.39 0.82 -9.82
N SER A 94 4.86 0.29 -8.69
CA SER A 94 4.13 0.28 -7.42
C SER A 94 4.28 1.62 -6.68
N SER A 95 4.03 2.72 -7.38
CA SER A 95 4.25 4.09 -6.91
C SER A 95 3.35 4.47 -5.73
N GLY A 96 2.04 4.35 -5.90
CA GLY A 96 1.07 4.67 -4.85
C GLY A 96 1.17 3.74 -3.66
N THR A 97 1.49 2.46 -3.90
CA THR A 97 1.67 1.48 -2.84
C THR A 97 2.78 1.92 -1.87
N ALA A 98 3.92 2.35 -2.40
CA ALA A 98 5.03 2.85 -1.59
C ALA A 98 4.66 4.17 -0.89
N ILE A 99 4.03 5.10 -1.59
CA ILE A 99 3.62 6.38 -0.99
C ILE A 99 2.66 6.16 0.17
N ASN A 100 1.71 5.24 0.05
CA ASN A 100 0.70 5.00 1.08
C ASN A 100 1.29 4.37 2.34
N VAL A 101 2.37 3.60 2.23
CA VAL A 101 3.14 3.14 3.39
C VAL A 101 3.95 4.29 3.99
N PHE A 102 4.60 5.09 3.15
CA PHE A 102 5.38 6.24 3.61
C PHE A 102 4.53 7.25 4.39
N LEU A 103 3.30 7.53 3.93
CA LEU A 103 2.37 8.43 4.61
C LEU A 103 1.76 7.84 5.87
N GLY A 104 1.93 6.54 6.11
CA GLY A 104 1.30 5.86 7.23
C GLY A 104 -0.17 5.52 7.01
N ILE A 105 -0.65 5.59 5.77
CA ILE A 105 -2.01 5.12 5.44
C ILE A 105 -2.12 3.61 5.64
N ASN A 106 -1.08 2.87 5.25
CA ASN A 106 -1.00 1.43 5.43
C ASN A 106 0.26 1.04 6.20
N ASP A 107 0.18 -0.08 6.90
CA ASP A 107 1.35 -0.64 7.60
C ASP A 107 2.26 -1.36 6.62
N ILE A 108 1.69 -2.06 5.65
CA ILE A 108 2.42 -2.71 4.56
C ILE A 108 1.71 -2.47 3.23
N GLY A 109 2.48 -2.58 2.15
CA GLY A 109 1.96 -2.51 0.80
C GLY A 109 2.40 -3.73 0.01
N ILE A 110 1.53 -4.21 -0.87
CA ILE A 110 1.77 -5.38 -1.69
C ILE A 110 1.69 -4.97 -3.17
N GLY A 111 2.76 -5.24 -3.89
CA GLY A 111 2.84 -4.96 -5.31
C GLY A 111 3.41 -6.13 -6.08
N THR A 112 3.56 -5.95 -7.38
CA THR A 112 4.21 -6.92 -8.25
C THR A 112 5.57 -6.37 -8.68
N ASP A 113 6.57 -7.24 -8.75
CA ASP A 113 7.93 -6.86 -9.13
C ASP A 113 8.48 -7.84 -10.16
N GLY A 114 8.55 -7.39 -11.41
CA GLY A 114 9.18 -8.15 -12.48
C GLY A 114 10.55 -7.60 -12.87
N GLY A 115 10.91 -6.41 -12.40
CA GLY A 115 12.16 -5.73 -12.75
C GLY A 115 12.47 -4.55 -11.85
N GLY A 116 12.03 -4.58 -10.57
CA GLY A 116 12.28 -3.52 -9.61
C GLY A 116 11.05 -2.68 -9.26
N SER A 117 9.86 -3.07 -9.71
CA SER A 117 8.63 -2.29 -9.53
C SER A 117 8.12 -2.20 -8.09
N VAL A 118 8.68 -2.97 -7.16
CA VAL A 118 8.44 -2.84 -5.72
C VAL A 118 9.68 -2.27 -5.05
N LEU A 119 10.84 -2.85 -5.35
CA LEU A 119 12.10 -2.46 -4.74
C LEU A 119 12.44 -1.00 -5.00
N ALA A 120 12.35 -0.56 -6.25
CA ALA A 120 12.73 0.82 -6.61
C ALA A 120 11.82 1.87 -5.97
N PRO A 121 10.49 1.76 -6.00
CA PRO A 121 9.64 2.68 -5.25
C PRO A 121 9.92 2.70 -3.75
N ALA A 122 10.16 1.54 -3.14
CA ALA A 122 10.47 1.45 -1.73
C ALA A 122 11.78 2.18 -1.39
N ILE A 123 12.83 1.92 -2.14
CA ILE A 123 14.14 2.58 -1.94
C ILE A 123 14.00 4.09 -2.08
N SER A 124 13.23 4.57 -3.05
CA SER A 124 13.05 6.00 -3.27
C SER A 124 12.43 6.74 -2.09
N LEU A 125 11.79 6.02 -1.18
CA LEU A 125 11.15 6.55 0.03
C LEU A 125 11.80 6.03 1.33
N ASN A 126 12.95 5.38 1.23
CA ASN A 126 13.66 4.80 2.38
C ASN A 126 12.84 3.74 3.13
N LEU A 127 12.02 2.98 2.41
CA LEU A 127 11.23 1.91 2.98
C LEU A 127 11.93 0.57 2.83
N PHE A 128 11.64 -0.35 3.75
CA PHE A 128 12.04 -1.75 3.61
C PHE A 128 11.18 -2.42 2.55
N SER A 129 11.77 -3.35 1.81
CA SER A 129 11.03 -4.17 0.85
C SER A 129 11.50 -5.62 0.93
N LEU A 130 10.58 -6.52 0.58
CA LEU A 130 10.83 -7.95 0.49
C LEU A 130 10.27 -8.43 -0.83
N ILE A 131 11.09 -9.18 -1.57
CA ILE A 131 10.66 -9.81 -2.83
C ILE A 131 10.75 -11.31 -2.62
N ASP A 132 9.62 -12.00 -2.83
CA ASP A 132 9.54 -13.46 -2.68
C ASP A 132 8.61 -14.02 -3.74
N SER A 133 9.15 -14.89 -4.60
CA SER A 133 8.39 -15.51 -5.68
C SER A 133 7.38 -16.55 -5.20
N VAL A 134 7.48 -16.99 -3.93
CA VAL A 134 6.63 -18.06 -3.37
C VAL A 134 5.66 -17.53 -2.30
N LEU A 135 5.70 -16.24 -1.99
CA LEU A 135 4.93 -15.66 -0.88
C LEU A 135 3.43 -15.94 -0.98
N PHE A 136 2.87 -15.88 -2.18
CA PHE A 136 1.47 -16.15 -2.44
C PHE A 136 1.25 -17.29 -3.42
N ARG A 137 2.18 -18.22 -3.52
CA ARG A 137 2.01 -19.40 -4.34
C ARG A 137 1.03 -20.37 -3.69
N GLU A 138 0.20 -20.93 -4.54
CA GLU A 138 -0.71 -22.01 -4.16
C GLU A 138 0.02 -23.34 -3.99
#